data_a6134bc0f4e3cb60e61cb302341b7e8d
#
_entry.id   a6134bc0f4e3cb60e61cb302341b7e8d
#
_cell.length_a   1.000
_cell.length_b   1.000
_cell.length_c   1.000
_cell.angle_alpha   90.00
_cell.angle_beta   90.00
_cell.angle_gamma   90.00
#
_symmetry.space_group_name_H-M   'P 1'
#
loop_
_entity.id
_entity.type
_entity.pdbx_description
1 polymer ?
#
loop_
_entity_poly.entity_id
_entity_poly.type
_entity_poly.pdbx_seq_one_letter_code
_entity_poly.pdbx_strand_id
1 'polypeptide(L)'
;MKFGLMFVNVGPFGLPDHLENLGRCAEEAGIESVFTVEHVVVPKDYKSEYPYSPTGKMPGDELAPIPDPVLPLAFLAAVTQKIRLGTGVMILPQRHPAYVAKQAATLDSLSGGRAILGVGIGWLKEEFEALEIPFSERAARTEESVRAIRSLWGSETSRFDGKFYQISDAPLCPKPVQERLPIFIGAAGEKV
;
A
#
# COMPACT_ATOMS: atom_id res chain seq x y z
N MET A 1 10.91 21.82 -5.41
CA MET A 1 11.10 20.55 -4.68
C MET A 1 9.73 20.07 -4.26
N LYS A 2 9.46 18.76 -4.26
CA LYS A 2 8.20 18.19 -3.80
C LYS A 2 8.45 17.47 -2.48
N PHE A 3 7.55 17.63 -1.51
CA PHE A 3 7.61 16.99 -0.21
C PHE A 3 6.40 16.09 0.01
N GLY A 4 6.60 14.95 0.64
CA GLY A 4 5.55 14.03 1.07
C GLY A 4 5.65 13.74 2.56
N LEU A 5 4.53 13.41 3.19
CA LEU A 5 4.48 12.94 4.57
C LEU A 5 4.29 11.42 4.59
N MET A 6 5.08 10.74 5.42
CA MET A 6 4.98 9.30 5.67
C MET A 6 4.30 9.03 7.02
N PHE A 7 3.80 7.80 7.20
CA PHE A 7 3.22 7.32 8.47
C PHE A 7 1.97 8.07 8.91
N VAL A 8 1.17 8.59 7.97
CA VAL A 8 -0.02 9.39 8.27
C VAL A 8 -1.19 8.61 8.87
N ASN A 9 -1.08 7.29 9.01
CA ASN A 9 -2.06 6.42 9.63
C ASN A 9 -1.58 5.75 10.93
N VAL A 10 -0.45 6.19 11.52
CA VAL A 10 0.12 5.54 12.69
C VAL A 10 -0.23 6.29 13.97
N GLY A 11 -0.53 5.55 15.04
CA GLY A 11 -0.84 6.12 16.35
C GLY A 11 -2.03 7.08 16.30
N PRO A 12 -1.91 8.30 16.87
CA PRO A 12 -3.02 9.25 16.92
C PRO A 12 -3.51 9.70 15.53
N PHE A 13 -2.65 9.66 14.50
CA PHE A 13 -3.03 10.02 13.14
C PHE A 13 -3.98 9.01 12.46
N GLY A 14 -4.13 7.81 13.03
CA GLY A 14 -5.16 6.86 12.63
C GLY A 14 -6.58 7.21 13.11
N LEU A 15 -6.75 8.23 13.97
CA LEU A 15 -8.05 8.70 14.47
C LEU A 15 -8.66 9.72 13.50
N PRO A 16 -10.00 9.72 13.32
CA PRO A 16 -10.67 10.52 12.27
C PRO A 16 -10.33 12.01 12.31
N ASP A 17 -10.46 12.65 13.48
CA ASP A 17 -10.23 14.10 13.63
C ASP A 17 -8.79 14.50 13.36
N HIS A 18 -7.84 13.69 13.82
CA HIS A 18 -6.41 13.93 13.58
C HIS A 18 -6.05 13.70 12.11
N LEU A 19 -6.59 12.66 11.50
CA LEU A 19 -6.34 12.35 10.09
C LEU A 19 -6.90 13.42 9.15
N GLU A 20 -8.13 13.90 9.40
CA GLU A 20 -8.73 14.99 8.62
C GLU A 20 -7.90 16.28 8.75
N ASN A 21 -7.58 16.69 9.98
CA ASN A 21 -6.79 17.89 10.22
C ASN A 21 -5.40 17.79 9.56
N LEU A 22 -4.73 16.63 9.67
CA LEU A 22 -3.45 16.40 9.01
C LEU A 22 -3.57 16.55 7.49
N GLY A 23 -4.59 15.95 6.87
CA GLY A 23 -4.80 16.03 5.42
C GLY A 23 -5.02 17.46 4.94
N ARG A 24 -5.88 18.21 5.62
CA ARG A 24 -6.19 19.62 5.29
C ARG A 24 -4.97 20.52 5.49
N CYS A 25 -4.31 20.44 6.64
CA CYS A 25 -3.12 21.24 6.92
C CYS A 25 -1.97 20.92 5.96
N ALA A 26 -1.76 19.65 5.62
CA ALA A 26 -0.75 19.25 4.66
C ALA A 26 -1.02 19.82 3.26
N GLU A 27 -2.27 19.78 2.81
CA GLU A 27 -2.67 20.35 1.53
C GLU A 27 -2.52 21.89 1.51
N GLU A 28 -2.93 22.57 2.57
CA GLU A 28 -2.77 24.03 2.74
C GLU A 28 -1.29 24.44 2.78
N ALA A 29 -0.44 23.64 3.41
CA ALA A 29 1.01 23.85 3.47
C ALA A 29 1.73 23.53 2.14
N GLY A 30 1.01 23.05 1.12
CA GLY A 30 1.59 22.70 -0.18
C GLY A 30 2.38 21.38 -0.20
N ILE A 31 2.13 20.49 0.75
CA ILE A 31 2.66 19.11 0.70
C ILE A 31 2.06 18.39 -0.51
N GLU A 32 2.92 17.74 -1.30
CA GLU A 32 2.51 17.11 -2.56
C GLU A 32 1.78 15.79 -2.35
N SER A 33 2.17 15.02 -1.32
CA SER A 33 1.66 13.66 -1.14
C SER A 33 1.69 13.22 0.33
N VAL A 34 0.80 12.32 0.68
CA VAL A 34 0.76 11.62 1.97
C VAL A 34 0.81 10.11 1.75
N PHE A 35 1.47 9.40 2.68
CA PHE A 35 1.66 7.96 2.58
C PHE A 35 1.29 7.25 3.87
N THR A 36 0.44 6.24 3.74
CA THR A 36 0.10 5.29 4.80
C THR A 36 1.06 4.11 4.79
N VAL A 37 1.22 3.46 5.92
CA VAL A 37 2.01 2.23 6.08
C VAL A 37 1.14 1.05 6.45
N GLU A 38 1.68 -0.17 6.38
CA GLU A 38 0.94 -1.39 6.64
C GLU A 38 1.70 -2.35 7.56
N HIS A 39 0.96 -2.88 8.51
CA HIS A 39 1.10 -4.22 9.09
C HIS A 39 -0.31 -4.76 9.32
N VAL A 40 -0.58 -5.99 8.89
CA VAL A 40 -1.87 -6.64 9.10
C VAL A 40 -1.98 -7.14 10.54
N VAL A 41 -0.93 -7.80 11.01
CA VAL A 41 -0.76 -8.24 12.39
C VAL A 41 0.72 -8.15 12.76
N VAL A 42 1.00 -7.71 13.98
CA VAL A 42 2.37 -7.72 14.52
C VAL A 42 2.43 -8.77 15.63
N PRO A 43 2.97 -9.97 15.36
CA PRO A 43 3.09 -11.02 16.37
C PRO A 43 3.96 -10.57 17.54
N LYS A 44 3.53 -10.93 18.75
CA LYS A 44 4.29 -10.62 19.96
C LYS A 44 5.62 -11.37 19.97
N ASP A 45 6.65 -10.73 20.50
CA ASP A 45 7.99 -11.30 20.64
C ASP A 45 8.62 -11.76 19.30
N TYR A 46 8.28 -11.10 18.18
CA TYR A 46 8.88 -11.40 16.89
C TYR A 46 10.41 -11.29 16.93
N LYS A 47 11.09 -12.12 16.11
CA LYS A 47 12.56 -12.21 16.04
C LYS A 47 13.14 -11.59 14.78
N SER A 48 12.32 -11.37 13.75
CA SER A 48 12.73 -10.68 12.54
C SER A 48 13.32 -9.31 12.85
N GLU A 49 14.39 -8.93 12.15
CA GLU A 49 15.03 -7.64 12.33
C GLU A 49 14.39 -6.59 11.41
N TYR A 50 13.97 -5.46 12.00
CA TYR A 50 13.46 -4.33 11.24
C TYR A 50 14.61 -3.60 10.54
N PRO A 51 14.63 -3.56 9.19
CA PRO A 51 15.80 -3.13 8.44
C PRO A 51 16.11 -1.63 8.51
N TYR A 52 15.18 -0.83 9.03
CA TYR A 52 15.31 0.63 9.09
C TYR A 52 15.59 1.16 10.50
N SER A 53 15.90 0.29 11.44
CA SER A 53 16.24 0.67 12.82
C SER A 53 17.59 0.07 13.25
N PRO A 54 18.47 0.87 13.88
CA PRO A 54 19.73 0.35 14.44
C PRO A 54 19.54 -0.69 15.54
N THR A 55 18.36 -0.71 16.16
CA THR A 55 18.00 -1.67 17.22
C THR A 55 17.42 -2.98 16.68
N GLY A 56 17.16 -3.05 15.35
CA GLY A 56 16.47 -4.17 14.74
C GLY A 56 14.99 -4.30 15.13
N LYS A 57 14.44 -3.31 15.84
CA LYS A 57 13.04 -3.30 16.24
C LYS A 57 12.28 -2.17 15.57
N MET A 58 11.03 -2.45 15.20
CA MET A 58 10.10 -1.44 14.70
C MET A 58 9.81 -0.41 15.81
N PRO A 59 9.71 0.89 15.48
CA PRO A 59 9.28 1.90 16.44
C PRO A 59 7.86 1.64 16.97
N GLY A 60 7.68 1.83 18.29
CA GLY A 60 6.43 1.49 18.97
C GLY A 60 6.44 0.08 19.56
N ASP A 61 5.29 -0.40 19.93
CA ASP A 61 5.05 -1.77 20.39
C ASP A 61 4.08 -2.51 19.45
N GLU A 62 3.84 -3.78 19.72
CA GLU A 62 2.97 -4.63 18.90
C GLU A 62 1.50 -4.21 18.96
N LEU A 63 1.14 -3.34 19.91
CA LEU A 63 -0.22 -2.80 20.10
C LEU A 63 -0.38 -1.41 19.44
N ALA A 64 0.68 -0.86 18.86
CA ALA A 64 0.58 0.42 18.16
C ALA A 64 -0.47 0.33 17.03
N PRO A 65 -1.50 1.22 17.04
CA PRO A 65 -2.54 1.14 16.01
C PRO A 65 -1.96 1.52 14.64
N ILE A 66 -2.07 0.57 13.71
CA ILE A 66 -1.73 0.75 12.29
C ILE A 66 -2.98 0.33 11.50
N PRO A 67 -3.92 1.23 11.21
CA PRO A 67 -5.08 0.95 10.37
C PRO A 67 -4.70 0.44 8.98
N ASP A 68 -5.63 -0.29 8.33
CA ASP A 68 -5.49 -0.69 6.92
C ASP A 68 -5.02 0.50 6.06
N PRO A 69 -4.06 0.32 5.15
CA PRO A 69 -3.44 1.45 4.45
C PRO A 69 -4.39 2.17 3.49
N VAL A 70 -5.41 1.49 2.94
CA VAL A 70 -6.29 2.07 1.91
C VAL A 70 -7.45 2.85 2.52
N LEU A 71 -7.99 2.42 3.65
CA LEU A 71 -9.17 3.05 4.26
C LEU A 71 -8.90 4.50 4.70
N PRO A 72 -7.80 4.83 5.39
CA PRO A 72 -7.42 6.22 5.69
C PRO A 72 -7.21 7.07 4.44
N LEU A 73 -6.67 6.50 3.35
CA LEU A 73 -6.52 7.23 2.08
C LEU A 73 -7.86 7.53 1.44
N ALA A 74 -8.82 6.63 1.51
CA ALA A 74 -10.19 6.89 1.04
C ALA A 74 -10.88 7.98 1.86
N PHE A 75 -10.67 8.00 3.19
CA PHE A 75 -11.14 9.08 4.05
C PHE A 75 -10.50 10.42 3.68
N LEU A 76 -9.18 10.46 3.49
CA LEU A 76 -8.47 11.66 3.04
C LEU A 76 -8.90 12.11 1.64
N ALA A 77 -9.25 11.19 0.74
CA ALA A 77 -9.78 11.54 -0.58
C ALA A 77 -11.05 12.38 -0.52
N ALA A 78 -11.90 12.14 0.49
CA ALA A 78 -13.16 12.87 0.68
C ALA A 78 -12.96 14.29 1.24
N VAL A 79 -11.89 14.53 2.00
CA VAL A 79 -11.67 15.80 2.72
C VAL A 79 -10.57 16.68 2.13
N THR A 80 -9.89 16.22 1.08
CA THR A 80 -8.81 16.93 0.36
C THR A 80 -9.10 16.98 -1.15
N GLN A 81 -8.44 17.89 -1.88
CA GLN A 81 -8.71 18.13 -3.30
C GLN A 81 -7.49 17.95 -4.23
N LYS A 82 -6.26 18.14 -3.71
CA LYS A 82 -5.04 18.22 -4.53
C LYS A 82 -3.96 17.23 -4.11
N ILE A 83 -3.82 16.99 -2.80
CA ILE A 83 -2.76 16.16 -2.24
C ILE A 83 -2.86 14.73 -2.78
N ARG A 84 -1.74 14.15 -3.17
CA ARG A 84 -1.69 12.77 -3.65
C ARG A 84 -1.71 11.79 -2.49
N LEU A 85 -2.33 10.64 -2.72
CA LEU A 85 -2.69 9.66 -1.71
C LEU A 85 -2.01 8.33 -2.03
N GLY A 86 -1.01 7.98 -1.25
CA GLY A 86 -0.19 6.82 -1.53
C GLY A 86 -0.06 5.83 -0.37
N THR A 87 0.25 4.58 -0.70
CA THR A 87 0.75 3.62 0.29
C THR A 87 2.27 3.64 0.31
N GLY A 88 2.88 3.64 1.46
CA GLY A 88 4.32 3.70 1.60
C GLY A 88 4.85 2.81 2.73
N VAL A 89 4.68 1.49 2.65
CA VAL A 89 4.22 0.70 1.51
C VAL A 89 3.09 -0.26 1.91
N MET A 90 2.33 -0.74 0.92
CA MET A 90 1.47 -1.92 1.07
C MET A 90 2.34 -3.19 0.92
N ILE A 91 2.20 -4.15 1.80
CA ILE A 91 2.95 -5.43 1.74
C ILE A 91 2.27 -6.34 0.71
N LEU A 92 2.64 -6.14 -0.56
CA LEU A 92 1.93 -6.71 -1.70
C LEU A 92 1.80 -8.24 -1.70
N PRO A 93 2.84 -9.04 -1.33
CA PRO A 93 2.73 -10.49 -1.35
C PRO A 93 1.75 -11.07 -0.31
N GLN A 94 1.29 -10.28 0.64
CA GLN A 94 0.28 -10.66 1.63
C GLN A 94 -1.16 -10.50 1.10
N ARG A 95 -1.33 -9.95 -0.10
CA ARG A 95 -2.64 -9.65 -0.69
C ARG A 95 -2.81 -10.29 -2.06
N HIS A 96 -4.03 -10.70 -2.38
CA HIS A 96 -4.33 -11.14 -3.75
C HIS A 96 -4.35 -9.94 -4.71
N PRO A 97 -3.62 -9.98 -5.85
CA PRO A 97 -3.45 -8.83 -6.75
C PRO A 97 -4.75 -8.27 -7.32
N ALA A 98 -5.78 -9.09 -7.49
CA ALA A 98 -7.08 -8.61 -7.97
C ALA A 98 -7.78 -7.68 -6.95
N TYR A 99 -7.66 -7.96 -5.64
CA TYR A 99 -8.17 -7.05 -4.61
C TYR A 99 -7.40 -5.74 -4.60
N VAL A 100 -6.07 -5.81 -4.68
CA VAL A 100 -5.22 -4.61 -4.72
C VAL A 100 -5.51 -3.76 -5.96
N ALA A 101 -5.63 -4.39 -7.12
CA ALA A 101 -6.00 -3.70 -8.36
C ALA A 101 -7.35 -2.98 -8.23
N LYS A 102 -8.35 -3.66 -7.62
CA LYS A 102 -9.67 -3.08 -7.37
C LYS A 102 -9.60 -1.90 -6.40
N GLN A 103 -8.94 -2.07 -5.26
CA GLN A 103 -8.82 -1.04 -4.23
C GLN A 103 -8.11 0.21 -4.77
N ALA A 104 -6.98 0.04 -5.45
CA ALA A 104 -6.22 1.15 -6.02
C ALA A 104 -7.00 1.88 -7.12
N ALA A 105 -7.68 1.16 -8.02
CA ALA A 105 -8.54 1.77 -9.04
C ALA A 105 -9.74 2.52 -8.44
N THR A 106 -10.32 1.98 -7.36
CA THR A 106 -11.41 2.64 -6.63
C THR A 106 -10.93 3.92 -5.95
N LEU A 107 -9.80 3.86 -5.24
CA LEU A 107 -9.19 5.04 -4.61
C LEU A 107 -8.86 6.10 -5.66
N ASP A 108 -8.32 5.69 -6.80
CA ASP A 108 -7.98 6.57 -7.90
C ASP A 108 -9.22 7.29 -8.45
N SER A 109 -10.30 6.55 -8.66
CA SER A 109 -11.59 7.11 -9.09
C SER A 109 -12.17 8.08 -8.05
N LEU A 110 -12.24 7.68 -6.76
CA LEU A 110 -12.78 8.50 -5.68
C LEU A 110 -11.96 9.78 -5.44
N SER A 111 -10.67 9.71 -5.66
CA SER A 111 -9.77 10.85 -5.48
C SER A 111 -9.60 11.74 -6.73
N GLY A 112 -10.22 11.38 -7.85
CA GLY A 112 -10.06 12.12 -9.11
C GLY A 112 -8.64 12.02 -9.68
N GLY A 113 -7.99 10.83 -9.60
CA GLY A 113 -6.69 10.59 -10.19
C GLY A 113 -5.48 10.95 -9.30
N ARG A 114 -5.66 10.92 -7.97
CA ARG A 114 -4.58 11.26 -7.02
C ARG A 114 -3.91 10.05 -6.35
N ALA A 115 -4.32 8.84 -6.68
CA ALA A 115 -3.77 7.64 -6.06
C ALA A 115 -2.34 7.33 -6.49
N ILE A 116 -1.56 6.77 -5.57
CA ILE A 116 -0.24 6.18 -5.77
C ILE A 116 -0.23 4.82 -5.09
N LEU A 117 0.07 3.75 -5.81
CA LEU A 117 0.26 2.43 -5.22
C LEU A 117 1.74 2.20 -4.91
N GLY A 118 2.14 2.44 -3.68
CA GLY A 118 3.47 2.08 -3.20
C GLY A 118 3.45 0.68 -2.57
N VAL A 119 4.32 -0.19 -3.05
CA VAL A 119 4.35 -1.60 -2.65
C VAL A 119 5.72 -2.02 -2.12
N GLY A 120 5.73 -2.96 -1.19
CA GLY A 120 6.94 -3.57 -0.64
C GLY A 120 6.80 -5.08 -0.52
N ILE A 121 7.94 -5.75 -0.29
CA ILE A 121 7.99 -7.21 -0.16
C ILE A 121 7.71 -7.71 1.25
N GLY A 122 7.75 -6.84 2.27
CA GLY A 122 7.63 -7.20 3.69
C GLY A 122 8.93 -7.76 4.29
N TRP A 123 9.12 -7.51 5.57
CA TRP A 123 10.30 -7.90 6.34
C TRP A 123 9.99 -8.84 7.51
N LEU A 124 8.77 -8.77 8.06
CA LEU A 124 8.35 -9.47 9.28
C LEU A 124 7.89 -10.89 8.94
N LYS A 125 8.80 -11.86 9.08
CA LYS A 125 8.53 -13.26 8.74
C LYS A 125 7.35 -13.84 9.52
N GLU A 126 7.24 -13.50 10.79
CA GLU A 126 6.20 -13.98 11.69
C GLU A 126 4.80 -13.48 11.27
N GLU A 127 4.70 -12.33 10.65
CA GLU A 127 3.45 -11.84 10.05
C GLU A 127 3.03 -12.70 8.85
N PHE A 128 3.98 -13.08 7.99
CA PHE A 128 3.72 -14.00 6.88
C PHE A 128 3.25 -15.37 7.37
N GLU A 129 3.88 -15.88 8.45
CA GLU A 129 3.49 -17.14 9.07
C GLU A 129 2.06 -17.07 9.62
N ALA A 130 1.70 -15.96 10.30
CA ALA A 130 0.34 -15.74 10.80
C ALA A 130 -0.72 -15.64 9.70
N LEU A 131 -0.32 -15.19 8.51
CA LEU A 131 -1.18 -15.11 7.32
C LEU A 131 -1.12 -16.35 6.43
N GLU A 132 -0.38 -17.38 6.85
CA GLU A 132 -0.19 -18.65 6.11
C GLU A 132 0.43 -18.44 4.70
N ILE A 133 1.30 -17.44 4.55
CA ILE A 133 1.95 -17.09 3.29
C ILE A 133 3.44 -17.44 3.36
N PRO A 134 4.00 -18.19 2.39
CA PRO A 134 5.42 -18.54 2.39
C PRO A 134 6.32 -17.31 2.27
N PHE A 135 7.06 -17.00 3.33
CA PHE A 135 7.96 -15.83 3.37
C PHE A 135 9.05 -15.89 2.29
N SER A 136 9.53 -17.08 1.94
CA SER A 136 10.56 -17.29 0.91
C SER A 136 10.11 -16.88 -0.50
N GLU A 137 8.80 -16.85 -0.76
CA GLU A 137 8.23 -16.53 -2.06
C GLU A 137 7.89 -15.04 -2.24
N ARG A 138 8.04 -14.22 -1.18
CA ARG A 138 7.54 -12.84 -1.14
C ARG A 138 8.01 -11.95 -2.30
N ALA A 139 9.28 -12.06 -2.72
CA ALA A 139 9.80 -11.28 -3.85
C ALA A 139 9.17 -11.69 -5.17
N ALA A 140 9.13 -13.00 -5.45
CA ALA A 140 8.54 -13.52 -6.69
C ALA A 140 7.03 -13.27 -6.76
N ARG A 141 6.31 -13.39 -5.62
CA ARG A 141 4.90 -13.03 -5.53
C ARG A 141 4.67 -11.54 -5.79
N THR A 142 5.53 -10.66 -5.27
CA THR A 142 5.44 -9.21 -5.49
C THR A 142 5.60 -8.89 -6.98
N GLU A 143 6.62 -9.41 -7.62
CA GLU A 143 6.87 -9.21 -9.06
C GLU A 143 5.68 -9.67 -9.90
N GLU A 144 5.17 -10.88 -9.62
CA GLU A 144 4.03 -11.42 -10.34
C GLU A 144 2.75 -10.62 -10.08
N SER A 145 2.51 -10.18 -8.83
CA SER A 145 1.39 -9.33 -8.47
C SER A 145 1.38 -8.01 -9.24
N VAL A 146 2.54 -7.35 -9.37
CA VAL A 146 2.65 -6.09 -10.14
C VAL A 146 2.25 -6.32 -11.60
N ARG A 147 2.69 -7.42 -12.22
CA ARG A 147 2.31 -7.77 -13.59
C ARG A 147 0.81 -8.06 -13.71
N ALA A 148 0.25 -8.81 -12.77
CA ALA A 148 -1.18 -9.13 -12.72
C ALA A 148 -2.03 -7.86 -12.55
N ILE A 149 -1.65 -6.95 -11.65
CA ILE A 149 -2.31 -5.66 -11.43
C ILE A 149 -2.30 -4.82 -12.72
N ARG A 150 -1.15 -4.72 -13.39
CA ARG A 150 -1.05 -3.99 -14.66
C ARG A 150 -1.93 -4.59 -15.76
N SER A 151 -2.00 -5.92 -15.85
CA SER A 151 -2.90 -6.60 -16.78
C SER A 151 -4.37 -6.27 -16.48
N LEU A 152 -4.78 -6.31 -15.21
CA LEU A 152 -6.14 -5.99 -14.79
C LEU A 152 -6.55 -4.56 -15.10
N TRP A 153 -5.63 -3.61 -15.09
CA TRP A 153 -5.92 -2.21 -15.43
C TRP A 153 -5.94 -1.93 -16.94
N GLY A 154 -5.20 -2.73 -17.73
CA GLY A 154 -4.88 -2.40 -19.12
C GLY A 154 -5.94 -2.76 -20.16
N SER A 155 -6.80 -3.77 -19.93
CA SER A 155 -7.74 -4.29 -20.92
C SER A 155 -9.18 -4.36 -20.41
N GLU A 156 -10.17 -4.41 -21.32
CA GLU A 156 -11.58 -4.59 -20.96
C GLU A 156 -11.80 -5.92 -20.25
N THR A 157 -11.23 -7.00 -20.81
CA THR A 157 -11.16 -8.31 -20.17
C THR A 157 -9.71 -8.69 -19.95
N SER A 158 -9.38 -9.08 -18.73
CA SER A 158 -8.00 -9.36 -18.35
C SER A 158 -7.80 -10.86 -18.18
N ARG A 159 -6.77 -11.35 -18.83
CA ARG A 159 -6.25 -12.70 -18.61
C ARG A 159 -4.82 -12.59 -18.09
N PHE A 160 -4.54 -13.29 -17.02
CA PHE A 160 -3.19 -13.40 -16.48
C PHE A 160 -2.93 -14.86 -16.09
N ASP A 161 -1.85 -15.40 -16.59
CA ASP A 161 -1.44 -16.79 -16.34
C ASP A 161 -0.04 -16.76 -15.73
N GLY A 162 0.02 -16.79 -14.41
CA GLY A 162 1.23 -16.74 -13.61
C GLY A 162 1.46 -18.04 -12.85
N LYS A 163 2.56 -18.08 -12.11
CA LYS A 163 2.88 -19.21 -11.21
C LYS A 163 2.00 -19.20 -9.97
N PHE A 164 1.75 -18.03 -9.41
CA PHE A 164 1.03 -17.85 -8.14
C PHE A 164 -0.41 -17.40 -8.34
N TYR A 165 -0.69 -16.70 -9.43
CA TYR A 165 -2.01 -16.13 -9.70
C TYR A 165 -2.46 -16.45 -11.11
N GLN A 166 -3.71 -16.91 -11.23
CA GLN A 166 -4.37 -17.16 -12.50
C GLN A 166 -5.67 -16.37 -12.55
N ILE A 167 -5.85 -15.56 -13.58
CA ILE A 167 -7.03 -14.73 -13.78
C ILE A 167 -7.51 -14.95 -15.20
N SER A 168 -8.72 -15.49 -15.35
CA SER A 168 -9.31 -15.82 -16.64
C SER A 168 -10.42 -14.85 -16.97
N ASP A 169 -10.31 -14.17 -18.10
CA ASP A 169 -11.35 -13.33 -18.75
C ASP A 169 -12.21 -12.51 -17.77
N ALA A 170 -11.54 -11.87 -16.81
CA ALA A 170 -12.18 -11.14 -15.72
C ALA A 170 -12.13 -9.62 -15.97
N PRO A 171 -13.27 -8.95 -16.22
CA PRO A 171 -13.31 -7.50 -16.27
C PRO A 171 -13.11 -6.93 -14.85
N LEU A 172 -12.21 -5.96 -14.72
CA LEU A 172 -12.06 -5.17 -13.49
C LEU A 172 -12.69 -3.79 -13.72
N CYS A 173 -13.71 -3.47 -12.93
CA CYS A 173 -14.37 -2.15 -12.93
C CYS A 173 -14.51 -1.64 -11.49
N PRO A 174 -14.25 -0.34 -11.19
CA PRO A 174 -13.78 0.65 -12.17
C PRO A 174 -12.34 0.40 -12.61
N LYS A 175 -11.94 0.98 -13.74
CA LYS A 175 -10.54 1.17 -14.12
C LYS A 175 -10.00 2.40 -13.40
N PRO A 176 -8.66 2.54 -13.23
CA PRO A 176 -8.07 3.80 -12.84
C PRO A 176 -8.46 4.93 -13.80
N VAL A 177 -8.65 6.13 -13.26
CA VAL A 177 -8.88 7.33 -14.09
C VAL A 177 -7.56 7.92 -14.60
N GLN A 178 -6.46 7.66 -13.92
CA GLN A 178 -5.12 7.95 -14.44
C GLN A 178 -4.81 7.00 -15.60
N GLU A 179 -4.33 7.51 -16.73
CA GLU A 179 -3.87 6.69 -17.86
C GLU A 179 -2.86 5.63 -17.41
N ARG A 180 -1.99 6.02 -16.47
CA ARG A 180 -1.02 5.12 -15.85
C ARG A 180 -0.93 5.39 -14.35
N LEU A 181 -1.74 4.71 -13.54
CA LEU A 181 -1.64 4.78 -12.09
C LEU A 181 -0.22 4.39 -11.64
N PRO A 182 0.51 5.25 -10.91
CA PRO A 182 1.87 4.98 -10.48
C PRO A 182 1.94 3.79 -9.54
N ILE A 183 2.90 2.89 -9.78
CA ILE A 183 3.33 1.87 -8.82
C ILE A 183 4.75 2.22 -8.41
N PHE A 184 4.97 2.46 -7.11
CA PHE A 184 6.29 2.67 -6.53
C PHE A 184 6.71 1.41 -5.77
N ILE A 185 7.98 1.04 -5.86
CA ILE A 185 8.50 -0.12 -5.14
C ILE A 185 9.42 0.39 -4.04
N GLY A 186 9.03 0.13 -2.78
CA GLY A 186 9.88 0.35 -1.61
C GLY A 186 10.76 -0.87 -1.39
N ALA A 187 12.06 -0.70 -1.62
CA ALA A 187 13.04 -1.75 -1.39
C ALA A 187 14.37 -1.15 -0.92
N ALA A 188 15.12 -1.93 -0.16
CA ALA A 188 16.50 -1.61 0.22
C ALA A 188 17.42 -2.70 -0.36
N GLY A 189 18.49 -2.31 -1.08
CA GLY A 189 19.47 -3.22 -1.64
C GLY A 189 19.82 -2.97 -3.10
N GLU A 190 20.93 -3.56 -3.56
CA GLU A 190 21.47 -3.39 -4.93
C GLU A 190 20.70 -4.16 -6.03
N LYS A 191 19.76 -5.02 -5.63
CA LYS A 191 18.98 -5.87 -6.54
C LYS A 191 17.50 -5.54 -6.43
N VAL A 192 17.09 -4.44 -7.03
CA VAL A 192 15.69 -4.06 -7.22
C VAL A 192 15.41 -3.83 -8.69
#